data_0e31f520306d44e31e41de744472bc95
#
_entry.id   0e31f520306d44e31e41de744472bc95
#
_cell.length_a   1.000
_cell.length_b   1.000
_cell.length_c   1.000
_cell.angle_alpha   90.00
_cell.angle_beta   90.00
_cell.angle_gamma   90.00
#
_symmetry.space_group_name_H-M   'P 1'
#
loop_
_entity.id
_entity.type
_entity.pdbx_description
1 polymer ?
#
loop_
_entity_poly.entity_id
_entity_poly.type
_entity_poly.pdbx_seq_one_letter_code
_entity_poly.pdbx_strand_id
1 'polypeptide(L)'
;MRIVPHLGRVLGIRLRLHPTWAIAIPLIIAIVVTQFPEAYPLWQRMILGVAASLLFLAAVSIREIILNFLALSRGIPVKRVTLFAFGGVSQITKQATLPLLELLLAAAGLLTNLIIAGIFYAVHSVLVNTANVMIDGLILWSAYMYFMLALFHFIPGFPLDGGRLLRTLLWKATGDYDRATGIASWAGQGFGLLLIIWGILLLVLAGQWFNGLVLIFVGWVLYIAAAQSRRQTALREALQGIVARDIMARECPSTTPELTLGQLVRDCILVTGQRYFVVAEGGKLEGIVTTRDIKRVPKKRWNSTQIGEIMTPASELKTAHAQQSAASLLEQMEELNIDQMPVLEQDKVIGIIARDTLIRLDKTRAELGM
;
A
#
# COMPACT_ATOMS: atom_id res chain seq x y z
N MET A 1 8.25 7.44 11.10
CA MET A 1 7.30 8.23 10.28
C MET A 1 7.88 8.38 8.88
N ARG A 2 7.43 7.62 7.88
CA ARG A 2 7.82 7.87 6.48
C ARG A 2 6.96 9.03 5.98
N ILE A 3 7.59 10.16 5.67
CA ILE A 3 6.93 11.32 5.06
C ILE A 3 6.55 10.91 3.64
N VAL A 4 5.28 10.57 3.42
CA VAL A 4 4.74 10.29 2.09
C VAL A 4 4.13 11.61 1.61
N PRO A 5 4.68 12.24 0.56
CA PRO A 5 4.16 13.50 0.05
C PRO A 5 2.72 13.31 -0.45
N HIS A 6 1.86 14.26 -0.08
CA HIS A 6 0.47 14.30 -0.52
C HIS A 6 0.37 15.16 -1.78
N LEU A 7 -0.11 14.57 -2.90
CA LEU A 7 -0.38 15.29 -4.15
C LEU A 7 -1.68 16.07 -4.15
N GLY A 8 -2.54 15.88 -3.11
CA GLY A 8 -3.83 16.56 -3.02
C GLY A 8 -5.03 15.61 -2.99
N ARG A 9 -6.22 16.18 -3.21
CA ARG A 9 -7.48 15.42 -3.35
C ARG A 9 -8.04 15.66 -4.75
N VAL A 10 -8.30 14.58 -5.48
CA VAL A 10 -8.97 14.61 -6.78
C VAL A 10 -10.23 13.75 -6.67
N LEU A 11 -11.39 14.32 -6.98
CA LEU A 11 -12.71 13.67 -6.85
C LEU A 11 -12.98 13.07 -5.46
N GLY A 12 -12.49 13.72 -4.38
CA GLY A 12 -12.63 13.21 -3.02
C GLY A 12 -11.59 12.15 -2.60
N ILE A 13 -10.80 11.62 -3.53
CA ILE A 13 -9.77 10.61 -3.32
C ILE A 13 -8.45 11.28 -2.92
N ARG A 14 -7.81 10.78 -1.86
CA ARG A 14 -6.48 11.26 -1.44
C ARG A 14 -5.40 10.54 -2.24
N LEU A 15 -4.66 11.30 -3.06
CA LEU A 15 -3.50 10.78 -3.80
C LEU A 15 -2.22 10.93 -2.95
N ARG A 16 -1.47 9.83 -2.82
CA ARG A 16 -0.17 9.78 -2.15
C ARG A 16 0.88 9.27 -3.12
N LEU A 17 2.04 9.88 -3.09
CA LEU A 17 3.20 9.44 -3.88
C LEU A 17 4.04 8.47 -3.05
N HIS A 18 4.27 7.27 -3.58
CA HIS A 18 5.13 6.29 -2.90
C HIS A 18 6.62 6.66 -3.07
N PRO A 19 7.49 6.38 -2.08
CA PRO A 19 8.93 6.66 -2.18
C PRO A 19 9.65 6.04 -3.39
N THR A 20 9.07 5.04 -4.07
CA THR A 20 9.62 4.45 -5.31
C THR A 20 9.81 5.48 -6.42
N TRP A 21 9.08 6.59 -6.40
CA TRP A 21 9.27 7.68 -7.35
C TRP A 21 10.61 8.41 -7.20
N ALA A 22 11.20 8.39 -5.99
CA ALA A 22 12.55 8.93 -5.78
C ALA A 22 13.63 8.15 -6.55
N ILE A 23 13.34 6.89 -6.91
CA ILE A 23 14.21 6.05 -7.73
C ILE A 23 13.77 6.09 -9.20
N ALA A 24 12.46 6.04 -9.45
CA ALA A 24 11.92 5.97 -10.80
C ALA A 24 12.24 7.22 -11.63
N ILE A 25 12.12 8.44 -11.05
CA ILE A 25 12.40 9.69 -11.75
C ILE A 25 13.86 9.75 -12.24
N PRO A 26 14.89 9.59 -11.37
CA PRO A 26 16.27 9.55 -11.84
C PRO A 26 16.54 8.44 -12.85
N LEU A 27 15.90 7.29 -12.70
CA LEU A 27 16.04 6.16 -13.64
C LEU A 27 15.48 6.51 -15.01
N ILE A 28 14.29 7.11 -15.10
CA ILE A 28 13.71 7.57 -16.38
C ILE A 28 14.61 8.62 -17.03
N ILE A 29 15.11 9.58 -16.25
CA ILE A 29 16.05 10.58 -16.75
C ILE A 29 17.28 9.90 -17.35
N ALA A 30 17.89 8.95 -16.64
CA ALA A 30 19.05 8.23 -17.11
C ALA A 30 18.75 7.43 -18.39
N ILE A 31 17.59 6.76 -18.47
CA ILE A 31 17.14 6.05 -19.68
C ILE A 31 17.07 7.02 -20.87
N VAL A 32 16.39 8.15 -20.70
CA VAL A 32 16.23 9.13 -21.78
C VAL A 32 17.58 9.72 -22.21
N VAL A 33 18.44 10.09 -21.26
CA VAL A 33 19.77 10.62 -21.54
C VAL A 33 20.64 9.63 -22.35
N THR A 34 20.50 8.33 -22.10
CA THR A 34 21.28 7.31 -22.83
C THR A 34 20.67 6.93 -24.18
N GLN A 35 19.39 7.13 -24.39
CA GLN A 35 18.70 6.76 -25.64
C GLN A 35 18.69 7.90 -26.67
N PHE A 36 18.79 9.16 -26.24
CA PHE A 36 18.86 10.27 -27.17
C PHE A 36 20.27 10.45 -27.72
N PRO A 37 20.43 10.84 -29.03
CA PRO A 37 21.72 10.95 -29.69
C PRO A 37 22.69 11.87 -28.95
N GLU A 38 23.96 11.50 -28.92
CA GLU A 38 25.06 12.29 -28.30
C GLU A 38 25.31 13.62 -29.01
N ALA A 39 24.80 13.79 -30.22
CA ALA A 39 24.83 15.06 -30.95
C ALA A 39 24.14 16.21 -30.18
N TYR A 40 23.23 15.89 -29.27
CA TYR A 40 22.59 16.87 -28.42
C TYR A 40 23.36 17.08 -27.12
N PRO A 41 23.53 18.32 -26.66
CA PRO A 41 24.19 18.64 -25.39
C PRO A 41 23.52 17.94 -24.21
N LEU A 42 24.30 17.52 -23.21
CA LEU A 42 23.83 16.79 -22.05
C LEU A 42 22.66 17.48 -21.34
N TRP A 43 22.72 18.81 -21.19
CA TRP A 43 21.63 19.56 -20.53
C TRP A 43 20.29 19.47 -21.26
N GLN A 44 20.26 19.40 -22.60
CA GLN A 44 19.05 19.22 -23.38
C GLN A 44 18.49 17.84 -23.16
N ARG A 45 19.32 16.78 -23.19
CA ARG A 45 18.91 15.40 -22.89
C ARG A 45 18.39 15.27 -21.46
N MET A 46 18.97 15.99 -20.50
CA MET A 46 18.45 16.02 -19.12
C MET A 46 17.09 16.72 -19.02
N ILE A 47 16.87 17.84 -19.72
CA ILE A 47 15.54 18.49 -19.77
C ILE A 47 14.50 17.54 -20.34
N LEU A 48 14.82 16.83 -21.43
CA LEU A 48 13.93 15.81 -22.00
C LEU A 48 13.63 14.69 -21.00
N GLY A 49 14.64 14.22 -20.26
CA GLY A 49 14.47 13.21 -19.23
C GLY A 49 13.54 13.67 -18.10
N VAL A 50 13.66 14.92 -17.66
CA VAL A 50 12.74 15.52 -16.68
C VAL A 50 11.32 15.61 -17.26
N ALA A 51 11.18 16.11 -18.50
CA ALA A 51 9.88 16.19 -19.18
C ALA A 51 9.24 14.80 -19.33
N ALA A 52 10.00 13.79 -19.77
CA ALA A 52 9.56 12.40 -19.84
C ALA A 52 9.08 11.86 -18.48
N SER A 53 9.81 12.14 -17.41
CA SER A 53 9.44 11.73 -16.05
C SER A 53 8.13 12.37 -15.59
N LEU A 54 7.92 13.64 -15.89
CA LEU A 54 6.69 14.36 -15.57
C LEU A 54 5.51 13.85 -16.39
N LEU A 55 5.70 13.61 -17.70
CA LEU A 55 4.69 13.00 -18.57
C LEU A 55 4.31 11.60 -18.06
N PHE A 56 5.31 10.81 -17.69
CA PHE A 56 5.08 9.47 -17.14
C PHE A 56 4.29 9.51 -15.83
N LEU A 57 4.67 10.38 -14.89
CA LEU A 57 3.92 10.57 -13.63
C LEU A 57 2.49 11.04 -13.89
N ALA A 58 2.29 11.99 -14.79
CA ALA A 58 0.96 12.52 -15.13
C ALA A 58 0.06 11.41 -15.70
N ALA A 59 0.57 10.62 -16.64
CA ALA A 59 -0.21 9.58 -17.27
C ALA A 59 -0.50 8.39 -16.34
N VAL A 60 0.45 7.97 -15.47
CA VAL A 60 0.18 7.00 -14.39
C VAL A 60 -0.90 7.54 -13.45
N SER A 61 -0.86 8.85 -13.12
CA SER A 61 -1.88 9.48 -12.29
C SER A 61 -3.27 9.48 -12.96
N ILE A 62 -3.33 9.82 -14.24
CA ILE A 62 -4.56 9.80 -15.04
C ILE A 62 -5.14 8.38 -15.10
N ARG A 63 -4.30 7.39 -15.39
CA ARG A 63 -4.70 5.97 -15.37
C ARG A 63 -5.35 5.59 -14.04
N GLU A 64 -4.70 5.90 -12.93
CA GLU A 64 -5.23 5.57 -11.61
C GLU A 64 -6.52 6.31 -11.28
N ILE A 65 -6.65 7.57 -11.69
CA ILE A 65 -7.90 8.33 -11.54
C ILE A 65 -9.04 7.65 -12.31
N ILE A 66 -8.81 7.23 -13.55
CA ILE A 66 -9.82 6.54 -14.38
C ILE A 66 -10.25 5.23 -13.72
N LEU A 67 -9.31 4.40 -13.26
CA LEU A 67 -9.60 3.13 -12.59
C LEU A 67 -10.40 3.32 -11.30
N ASN A 68 -10.00 4.31 -10.50
CA ASN A 68 -10.69 4.58 -9.24
C ASN A 68 -12.06 5.21 -9.46
N PHE A 69 -12.23 6.04 -10.49
CA PHE A 69 -13.55 6.55 -10.90
C PHE A 69 -14.47 5.40 -11.34
N LEU A 70 -13.95 4.45 -12.14
CA LEU A 70 -14.69 3.26 -12.54
C LEU A 70 -15.09 2.41 -11.34
N ALA A 71 -14.20 2.23 -10.36
CA ALA A 71 -14.50 1.52 -9.11
C ALA A 71 -15.61 2.22 -8.31
N LEU A 72 -15.52 3.54 -8.15
CA LEU A 72 -16.53 4.36 -7.46
C LEU A 72 -17.89 4.28 -8.15
N SER A 73 -17.95 4.38 -9.49
CA SER A 73 -19.20 4.30 -10.27
C SER A 73 -19.89 2.94 -10.14
N ARG A 74 -19.17 1.91 -9.70
CA ARG A 74 -19.68 0.57 -9.43
C ARG A 74 -19.93 0.30 -7.93
N GLY A 75 -19.95 1.36 -7.10
CA GLY A 75 -20.26 1.27 -5.68
C GLY A 75 -19.12 0.74 -4.79
N ILE A 76 -17.89 0.69 -5.32
CA ILE A 76 -16.71 0.32 -4.53
C ILE A 76 -16.14 1.59 -3.91
N PRO A 77 -16.21 1.78 -2.58
CA PRO A 77 -15.68 2.98 -1.94
C PRO A 77 -14.15 2.96 -1.94
N VAL A 78 -13.54 3.97 -2.58
CA VAL A 78 -12.09 4.20 -2.62
C VAL A 78 -11.76 5.38 -1.72
N LYS A 79 -11.03 5.13 -0.63
CA LYS A 79 -10.64 6.20 0.32
C LYS A 79 -9.30 6.84 0.00
N ARG A 80 -8.36 6.06 -0.54
CA ARG A 80 -6.98 6.49 -0.76
C ARG A 80 -6.34 5.72 -1.90
N VAL A 81 -5.54 6.41 -2.69
CA VAL A 81 -4.71 5.83 -3.74
C VAL A 81 -3.26 6.18 -3.49
N THR A 82 -2.40 5.17 -3.46
CA THR A 82 -0.96 5.36 -3.40
C THR A 82 -0.37 5.05 -4.77
N LEU A 83 0.22 6.07 -5.39
CA LEU A 83 0.87 5.97 -6.70
C LEU A 83 2.28 5.41 -6.51
N PHE A 84 2.53 4.24 -7.05
CA PHE A 84 3.84 3.62 -7.21
C PHE A 84 4.39 3.93 -8.60
N ALA A 85 5.68 3.70 -8.82
CA ALA A 85 6.32 3.95 -10.11
C ALA A 85 5.68 3.16 -11.28
N PHE A 86 5.09 2.00 -11.02
CA PHE A 86 4.48 1.13 -12.05
C PHE A 86 2.95 1.04 -11.96
N GLY A 87 2.30 1.94 -11.23
CA GLY A 87 0.84 1.94 -11.06
C GLY A 87 0.42 2.35 -9.67
N GLY A 88 -0.88 2.30 -9.39
CA GLY A 88 -1.45 2.66 -8.10
C GLY A 88 -1.97 1.46 -7.31
N VAL A 89 -1.86 1.55 -6.01
CA VAL A 89 -2.54 0.65 -5.09
C VAL A 89 -3.66 1.43 -4.41
N SER A 90 -4.89 1.08 -4.77
CA SER A 90 -6.10 1.67 -4.19
C SER A 90 -6.44 0.97 -2.89
N GLN A 91 -6.58 1.72 -1.80
CA GLN A 91 -7.19 1.19 -0.59
C GLN A 91 -8.70 1.18 -0.78
N ILE A 92 -9.20 0.03 -1.21
CA ILE A 92 -10.61 -0.26 -1.39
C ILE A 92 -11.15 -0.80 -0.07
N THR A 93 -12.20 -0.18 0.47
CA THR A 93 -12.78 -0.53 1.79
C THR A 93 -13.61 -1.82 1.75
N LYS A 94 -14.02 -2.23 0.55
CA LYS A 94 -14.64 -3.54 0.29
C LYS A 94 -13.95 -4.16 -0.91
N GLN A 95 -13.62 -5.43 -0.80
CA GLN A 95 -13.13 -6.18 -1.96
C GLN A 95 -14.21 -6.15 -3.05
N ALA A 96 -13.77 -6.20 -4.31
CA ALA A 96 -14.68 -6.46 -5.41
C ALA A 96 -15.44 -7.75 -5.08
N THR A 97 -16.74 -7.61 -4.83
CA THR A 97 -17.58 -8.74 -4.39
C THR A 97 -17.95 -9.65 -5.55
N LEU A 98 -17.60 -9.28 -6.79
CA LEU A 98 -17.97 -10.00 -8.01
C LEU A 98 -16.75 -10.16 -8.93
N PRO A 99 -16.49 -11.38 -9.45
CA PRO A 99 -15.39 -11.63 -10.39
C PRO A 99 -15.47 -10.74 -11.65
N LEU A 100 -16.68 -10.48 -12.14
CA LEU A 100 -16.89 -9.64 -13.33
C LEU A 100 -16.40 -8.21 -13.13
N LEU A 101 -16.59 -7.65 -11.95
CA LEU A 101 -16.17 -6.28 -11.65
C LEU A 101 -14.63 -6.20 -11.61
N GLU A 102 -13.97 -7.20 -11.06
CA GLU A 102 -12.53 -7.27 -11.06
C GLU A 102 -11.95 -7.43 -12.48
N LEU A 103 -12.60 -8.24 -13.31
CA LEU A 103 -12.28 -8.37 -14.73
C LEU A 103 -12.35 -7.03 -15.45
N LEU A 104 -13.43 -6.27 -15.22
CA LEU A 104 -13.62 -4.94 -15.81
C LEU A 104 -12.54 -3.95 -15.40
N LEU A 105 -12.16 -3.93 -14.11
CA LEU A 105 -11.11 -3.06 -13.63
C LEU A 105 -9.74 -3.43 -14.21
N ALA A 106 -9.42 -4.72 -14.31
CA ALA A 106 -8.17 -5.19 -14.90
C ALA A 106 -8.10 -4.88 -16.41
N ALA A 107 -9.19 -5.15 -17.15
CA ALA A 107 -9.28 -4.83 -18.57
C ALA A 107 -9.19 -3.31 -18.81
N ALA A 108 -9.85 -2.50 -17.98
CA ALA A 108 -9.77 -1.04 -18.07
C ALA A 108 -8.34 -0.53 -17.83
N GLY A 109 -7.58 -1.15 -16.91
CA GLY A 109 -6.17 -0.82 -16.65
C GLY A 109 -5.28 -1.04 -17.88
N LEU A 110 -5.41 -2.21 -18.51
CA LEU A 110 -4.69 -2.55 -19.75
C LEU A 110 -5.07 -1.62 -20.90
N LEU A 111 -6.37 -1.43 -21.11
CA LEU A 111 -6.89 -0.56 -22.18
C LEU A 111 -6.44 0.89 -21.99
N THR A 112 -6.42 1.41 -20.78
CA THR A 112 -5.99 2.78 -20.50
C THR A 112 -4.54 2.99 -20.90
N ASN A 113 -3.63 2.06 -20.59
CA ASN A 113 -2.22 2.15 -21.01
C ASN A 113 -2.11 2.13 -22.55
N LEU A 114 -2.85 1.27 -23.24
CA LEU A 114 -2.86 1.20 -24.70
C LEU A 114 -3.45 2.49 -25.33
N ILE A 115 -4.51 3.03 -24.76
CA ILE A 115 -5.12 4.30 -25.21
C ILE A 115 -4.11 5.44 -25.05
N ILE A 116 -3.42 5.53 -23.91
CA ILE A 116 -2.39 6.57 -23.67
C ILE A 116 -1.27 6.42 -24.70
N ALA A 117 -0.76 5.20 -24.92
CA ALA A 117 0.25 4.92 -25.96
C ALA A 117 -0.24 5.35 -27.36
N GLY A 118 -1.49 5.01 -27.71
CA GLY A 118 -2.12 5.39 -28.97
C GLY A 118 -2.26 6.91 -29.14
N ILE A 119 -2.62 7.64 -28.06
CA ILE A 119 -2.70 9.11 -28.09
C ILE A 119 -1.33 9.71 -28.37
N PHE A 120 -0.27 9.28 -27.66
CA PHE A 120 1.08 9.77 -27.92
C PHE A 120 1.53 9.45 -29.35
N TYR A 121 1.26 8.24 -29.84
CA TYR A 121 1.57 7.87 -31.23
C TYR A 121 0.80 8.70 -32.26
N ALA A 122 -0.48 8.96 -32.04
CA ALA A 122 -1.27 9.82 -32.91
C ALA A 122 -0.75 11.26 -32.91
N VAL A 123 -0.35 11.82 -31.76
CA VAL A 123 0.29 13.14 -31.66
C VAL A 123 1.61 13.14 -32.44
N HIS A 124 2.45 12.11 -32.28
CA HIS A 124 3.68 11.93 -33.06
C HIS A 124 3.38 11.96 -34.57
N SER A 125 2.41 11.18 -35.06
CA SER A 125 2.10 11.09 -36.49
C SER A 125 1.67 12.43 -37.12
N VAL A 126 1.10 13.34 -36.32
CA VAL A 126 0.74 14.70 -36.76
C VAL A 126 1.94 15.64 -36.71
N LEU A 127 2.82 15.50 -35.73
CA LEU A 127 3.92 16.41 -35.46
C LEU A 127 5.24 16.07 -36.16
N VAL A 128 5.39 14.85 -36.67
CA VAL A 128 6.66 14.31 -37.22
C VAL A 128 7.31 15.20 -38.28
N ASN A 129 6.51 15.94 -39.08
CA ASN A 129 7.00 16.82 -40.13
C ASN A 129 6.98 18.33 -39.75
N THR A 130 6.48 18.69 -38.56
CA THR A 130 6.23 20.09 -38.18
C THR A 130 6.89 20.48 -36.88
N ALA A 131 7.15 19.52 -35.99
CA ALA A 131 7.72 19.76 -34.67
C ALA A 131 9.27 19.73 -34.68
N ASN A 132 9.85 20.28 -33.61
CA ASN A 132 11.26 20.08 -33.30
C ASN A 132 11.54 18.59 -33.08
N VAL A 133 12.60 18.05 -33.69
CA VAL A 133 13.02 16.63 -33.64
C VAL A 133 13.10 16.11 -32.20
N MET A 134 13.51 16.95 -31.24
CA MET A 134 13.60 16.54 -29.83
C MET A 134 12.22 16.36 -29.18
N ILE A 135 11.28 17.26 -29.50
CA ILE A 135 9.89 17.17 -29.00
C ILE A 135 9.21 15.96 -29.60
N ASP A 136 9.36 15.77 -30.90
CA ASP A 136 8.80 14.62 -31.62
C ASP A 136 9.39 13.30 -31.07
N GLY A 137 10.70 13.24 -30.88
CA GLY A 137 11.38 12.09 -30.26
C GLY A 137 10.91 11.81 -28.83
N LEU A 138 10.62 12.83 -28.01
CA LEU A 138 10.06 12.64 -26.67
C LEU A 138 8.64 12.07 -26.72
N ILE A 139 7.82 12.52 -27.67
CA ILE A 139 6.45 12.03 -27.84
C ILE A 139 6.45 10.57 -28.30
N LEU A 140 7.28 10.24 -29.30
CA LEU A 140 7.44 8.86 -29.77
C LEU A 140 7.98 7.94 -28.67
N TRP A 141 8.98 8.40 -27.92
CA TRP A 141 9.52 7.67 -26.77
C TRP A 141 8.43 7.41 -25.72
N SER A 142 7.58 8.40 -25.45
CA SER A 142 6.46 8.24 -24.51
C SER A 142 5.47 7.20 -25.02
N ALA A 143 5.11 7.22 -26.32
CA ALA A 143 4.25 6.22 -26.93
C ALA A 143 4.81 4.80 -26.74
N TYR A 144 6.09 4.61 -27.03
CA TYR A 144 6.79 3.34 -26.86
C TYR A 144 6.79 2.87 -25.38
N MET A 145 7.11 3.78 -24.46
CA MET A 145 7.15 3.45 -23.02
C MET A 145 5.77 3.02 -22.48
N TYR A 146 4.69 3.70 -22.90
CA TYR A 146 3.33 3.30 -22.50
C TYR A 146 2.88 1.99 -23.15
N PHE A 147 3.30 1.73 -24.37
CA PHE A 147 3.08 0.43 -25.00
C PHE A 147 3.82 -0.70 -24.28
N MET A 148 5.09 -0.49 -23.93
CA MET A 148 5.87 -1.45 -23.12
C MET A 148 5.26 -1.62 -21.71
N LEU A 149 4.76 -0.56 -21.10
CA LEU A 149 4.06 -0.63 -19.82
C LEU A 149 2.77 -1.45 -19.93
N ALA A 150 2.01 -1.32 -21.03
CA ALA A 150 0.84 -2.16 -21.29
C ALA A 150 1.21 -3.65 -21.39
N LEU A 151 2.27 -3.97 -22.15
CA LEU A 151 2.79 -5.34 -22.26
C LEU A 151 3.24 -5.89 -20.90
N PHE A 152 3.94 -5.08 -20.12
CA PHE A 152 4.36 -5.44 -18.76
C PHE A 152 3.16 -5.74 -17.85
N HIS A 153 2.10 -4.90 -17.93
CA HIS A 153 0.89 -5.11 -17.15
C HIS A 153 0.07 -6.32 -17.61
N PHE A 154 0.33 -6.84 -18.80
CA PHE A 154 -0.31 -8.07 -19.30
C PHE A 154 0.28 -9.35 -18.69
N ILE A 155 1.45 -9.27 -18.05
CA ILE A 155 2.07 -10.41 -17.33
C ILE A 155 1.09 -10.99 -16.32
N PRO A 156 0.82 -12.32 -16.33
CA PRO A 156 -0.16 -12.96 -15.45
C PRO A 156 0.39 -13.14 -14.04
N GLY A 157 0.73 -12.04 -13.36
CA GLY A 157 1.30 -12.02 -12.02
C GLY A 157 0.78 -10.84 -11.21
N PHE A 158 0.16 -11.10 -10.04
CA PHE A 158 -0.27 -10.03 -9.15
C PHE A 158 0.96 -9.27 -8.59
N PRO A 159 0.94 -7.92 -8.48
CA PRO A 159 -0.21 -7.03 -8.51
C PRO A 159 -0.54 -6.38 -9.87
N LEU A 160 0.01 -6.87 -10.97
CA LEU A 160 -0.26 -6.34 -12.31
C LEU A 160 -1.70 -6.64 -12.75
N ASP A 161 -2.18 -5.94 -13.80
CA ASP A 161 -3.54 -6.14 -14.31
C ASP A 161 -3.74 -7.55 -14.87
N GLY A 162 -2.74 -8.13 -15.56
CA GLY A 162 -2.73 -9.53 -15.99
C GLY A 162 -2.81 -10.52 -14.82
N GLY A 163 -2.20 -10.19 -13.68
CA GLY A 163 -2.34 -10.96 -12.44
C GLY A 163 -3.75 -10.86 -11.85
N ARG A 164 -4.42 -9.72 -11.97
CA ARG A 164 -5.85 -9.58 -11.61
C ARG A 164 -6.73 -10.41 -12.55
N LEU A 165 -6.44 -10.43 -13.85
CA LEU A 165 -7.14 -11.31 -14.79
C LEU A 165 -6.97 -12.78 -14.40
N LEU A 166 -5.74 -13.21 -14.14
CA LEU A 166 -5.44 -14.57 -13.69
C LEU A 166 -6.21 -14.91 -12.40
N ARG A 167 -6.16 -14.02 -11.41
CA ARG A 167 -6.90 -14.19 -10.16
C ARG A 167 -8.40 -14.33 -10.40
N THR A 168 -8.99 -13.49 -11.24
CA THR A 168 -10.42 -13.53 -11.56
C THR A 168 -10.83 -14.85 -12.21
N LEU A 169 -10.03 -15.37 -13.13
CA LEU A 169 -10.25 -16.67 -13.78
C LEU A 169 -10.18 -17.82 -12.77
N LEU A 170 -9.14 -17.81 -11.93
CA LEU A 170 -8.96 -18.81 -10.87
C LEU A 170 -10.10 -18.73 -9.84
N TRP A 171 -10.48 -17.53 -9.43
CA TRP A 171 -11.59 -17.34 -8.48
C TRP A 171 -12.90 -17.85 -9.05
N LYS A 172 -13.20 -17.57 -10.32
CA LYS A 172 -14.39 -18.12 -10.99
C LYS A 172 -14.37 -19.65 -11.07
N ALA A 173 -13.20 -20.25 -11.24
CA ALA A 173 -13.03 -21.68 -11.34
C ALA A 173 -13.06 -22.42 -9.98
N THR A 174 -12.50 -21.81 -8.94
CA THR A 174 -12.31 -22.44 -7.62
C THR A 174 -13.38 -22.01 -6.60
N GLY A 175 -14.07 -20.88 -6.82
CA GLY A 175 -14.95 -20.25 -5.83
C GLY A 175 -14.22 -19.55 -4.68
N ASP A 176 -12.91 -19.66 -4.57
CA ASP A 176 -12.08 -19.18 -3.47
C ASP A 176 -11.20 -18.00 -3.92
N TYR A 177 -11.51 -16.81 -3.40
CA TYR A 177 -10.80 -15.57 -3.71
C TYR A 177 -9.38 -15.53 -3.14
N ASP A 178 -9.20 -16.01 -1.91
CA ASP A 178 -7.92 -15.92 -1.21
C ASP A 178 -6.92 -16.90 -1.83
N ARG A 179 -7.36 -18.11 -2.13
CA ARG A 179 -6.57 -19.11 -2.88
C ARG A 179 -6.18 -18.60 -4.26
N ALA A 180 -7.11 -18.00 -5.01
CA ALA A 180 -6.84 -17.42 -6.32
C ALA A 180 -5.82 -16.27 -6.23
N THR A 181 -5.92 -15.42 -5.20
CA THR A 181 -4.97 -14.34 -4.93
C THR A 181 -3.59 -14.90 -4.57
N GLY A 182 -3.53 -15.94 -3.77
CA GLY A 182 -2.28 -16.63 -3.43
C GLY A 182 -1.55 -17.13 -4.67
N ILE A 183 -2.24 -17.86 -5.57
CA ILE A 183 -1.67 -18.39 -6.83
C ILE A 183 -1.21 -17.26 -7.74
N ALA A 184 -2.02 -16.21 -7.96
CA ALA A 184 -1.64 -15.08 -8.78
C ALA A 184 -0.44 -14.30 -8.21
N SER A 185 -0.32 -14.23 -6.88
CA SER A 185 0.84 -13.62 -6.21
C SER A 185 2.10 -14.47 -6.34
N TRP A 186 1.99 -15.80 -6.28
CA TRP A 186 3.10 -16.71 -6.57
C TRP A 186 3.60 -16.56 -8.01
N ALA A 187 2.70 -16.46 -8.97
CA ALA A 187 3.05 -16.19 -10.36
C ALA A 187 3.80 -14.86 -10.49
N GLY A 188 3.32 -13.78 -9.81
CA GLY A 188 4.00 -12.50 -9.79
C GLY A 188 5.41 -12.56 -9.18
N GLN A 189 5.62 -13.32 -8.11
CA GLN A 189 6.95 -13.55 -7.54
C GLN A 189 7.87 -14.30 -8.51
N GLY A 190 7.35 -15.33 -9.18
CA GLY A 190 8.08 -16.08 -10.20
C GLY A 190 8.54 -15.19 -11.36
N PHE A 191 7.65 -14.38 -11.92
CA PHE A 191 8.00 -13.41 -12.95
C PHE A 191 8.99 -12.36 -12.45
N GLY A 192 8.84 -11.85 -11.23
CA GLY A 192 9.80 -10.93 -10.62
C GLY A 192 11.19 -11.54 -10.52
N LEU A 193 11.29 -12.79 -10.08
CA LEU A 193 12.55 -13.54 -10.01
C LEU A 193 13.15 -13.77 -11.40
N LEU A 194 12.34 -14.14 -12.40
CA LEU A 194 12.81 -14.31 -13.78
C LEU A 194 13.40 -13.02 -14.34
N LEU A 195 12.77 -11.86 -14.09
CA LEU A 195 13.30 -10.57 -14.50
C LEU A 195 14.62 -10.24 -13.80
N ILE A 196 14.78 -10.57 -12.52
CA ILE A 196 16.04 -10.39 -11.78
C ILE A 196 17.14 -11.26 -12.41
N ILE A 197 16.87 -12.54 -12.63
CA ILE A 197 17.82 -13.47 -13.24
C ILE A 197 18.23 -12.99 -14.63
N TRP A 198 17.25 -12.60 -15.46
CA TRP A 198 17.51 -12.07 -16.80
C TRP A 198 18.36 -10.81 -16.76
N GLY A 199 18.07 -9.89 -15.83
CA GLY A 199 18.85 -8.68 -15.62
C GLY A 199 20.31 -8.98 -15.23
N ILE A 200 20.55 -9.99 -14.37
CA ILE A 200 21.90 -10.45 -14.00
C ILE A 200 22.62 -11.02 -15.23
N LEU A 201 21.93 -11.82 -16.06
CA LEU A 201 22.51 -12.37 -17.28
C LEU A 201 22.92 -11.27 -18.27
N LEU A 202 22.07 -10.24 -18.46
CA LEU A 202 22.41 -9.08 -19.30
C LEU A 202 23.62 -8.34 -18.76
N LEU A 203 23.72 -8.17 -17.46
CA LEU A 203 24.82 -7.48 -16.81
C LEU A 203 26.14 -8.25 -16.94
N VAL A 204 26.11 -9.56 -16.67
CA VAL A 204 27.35 -10.38 -16.59
C VAL A 204 27.78 -10.91 -17.94
N LEU A 205 26.85 -11.41 -18.76
CA LEU A 205 27.17 -12.10 -20.03
C LEU A 205 27.17 -11.13 -21.22
N ALA A 206 26.23 -10.17 -21.26
CA ALA A 206 26.10 -9.27 -22.39
C ALA A 206 26.81 -7.92 -22.18
N GLY A 207 27.36 -7.63 -20.99
CA GLY A 207 28.00 -6.37 -20.66
C GLY A 207 27.02 -5.18 -20.64
N GLN A 208 25.71 -5.44 -20.70
CA GLN A 208 24.66 -4.42 -20.71
C GLN A 208 24.31 -4.00 -19.28
N TRP A 209 25.29 -3.40 -18.59
CA TRP A 209 25.18 -3.09 -17.16
C TRP A 209 23.97 -2.23 -16.82
N PHE A 210 23.64 -1.22 -17.64
CA PHE A 210 22.53 -0.33 -17.37
C PHE A 210 21.18 -1.03 -17.56
N ASN A 211 20.96 -1.72 -18.69
CA ASN A 211 19.74 -2.46 -18.96
C ASN A 211 19.54 -3.60 -17.95
N GLY A 212 20.63 -4.28 -17.56
CA GLY A 212 20.60 -5.30 -16.52
C GLY A 212 20.14 -4.75 -15.16
N LEU A 213 20.68 -3.61 -14.73
CA LEU A 213 20.28 -2.97 -13.48
C LEU A 213 18.80 -2.52 -13.48
N VAL A 214 18.34 -1.96 -14.62
CA VAL A 214 16.91 -1.59 -14.77
C VAL A 214 16.01 -2.82 -14.59
N LEU A 215 16.35 -3.91 -15.25
CA LEU A 215 15.55 -5.14 -15.22
C LEU A 215 15.55 -5.80 -13.84
N ILE A 216 16.71 -5.81 -13.16
CA ILE A 216 16.83 -6.26 -11.76
C ILE A 216 15.93 -5.41 -10.86
N PHE A 217 15.96 -4.09 -11.02
CA PHE A 217 15.12 -3.19 -10.21
C PHE A 217 13.64 -3.43 -10.43
N VAL A 218 13.18 -3.54 -11.68
CA VAL A 218 11.78 -3.81 -12.03
C VAL A 218 11.34 -5.16 -11.44
N GLY A 219 12.14 -6.20 -11.63
CA GLY A 219 11.88 -7.54 -11.10
C GLY A 219 11.82 -7.55 -9.57
N TRP A 220 12.72 -6.83 -8.91
CA TRP A 220 12.75 -6.71 -7.45
C TRP A 220 11.49 -6.02 -6.90
N VAL A 221 11.06 -4.92 -7.53
CA VAL A 221 9.84 -4.21 -7.13
C VAL A 221 8.61 -5.11 -7.32
N LEU A 222 8.52 -5.81 -8.46
CA LEU A 222 7.43 -6.76 -8.71
C LEU A 222 7.41 -7.89 -7.68
N TYR A 223 8.57 -8.49 -7.40
CA TYR A 223 8.72 -9.56 -6.41
C TYR A 223 8.24 -9.13 -5.03
N ILE A 224 8.69 -7.97 -4.53
CA ILE A 224 8.29 -7.45 -3.22
C ILE A 224 6.79 -7.13 -3.18
N ALA A 225 6.24 -6.50 -4.22
CA ALA A 225 4.82 -6.17 -4.29
C ALA A 225 3.94 -7.45 -4.27
N ALA A 226 4.33 -8.48 -5.02
CA ALA A 226 3.66 -9.77 -5.03
C ALA A 226 3.78 -10.50 -3.68
N ALA A 227 4.96 -10.48 -3.05
CA ALA A 227 5.19 -11.07 -1.74
C ALA A 227 4.35 -10.38 -0.64
N GLN A 228 4.21 -9.06 -0.70
CA GLN A 228 3.38 -8.31 0.24
C GLN A 228 1.90 -8.66 0.08
N SER A 229 1.41 -8.80 -1.15
CA SER A 229 0.02 -9.22 -1.40
C SER A 229 -0.26 -10.61 -0.84
N ARG A 230 0.62 -11.57 -1.10
CA ARG A 230 0.50 -12.92 -0.56
C ARG A 230 0.45 -12.93 0.96
N ARG A 231 1.33 -12.14 1.60
CA ARG A 231 1.34 -12.03 3.07
C ARG A 231 0.05 -11.44 3.63
N GLN A 232 -0.55 -10.47 2.94
CA GLN A 232 -1.84 -9.92 3.34
C GLN A 232 -2.97 -10.96 3.23
N THR A 233 -2.97 -11.76 2.16
CA THR A 233 -3.96 -12.84 1.98
C THR A 233 -3.80 -13.91 3.06
N ALA A 234 -2.58 -14.40 3.31
CA ALA A 234 -2.32 -15.38 4.37
C ALA A 234 -2.76 -14.88 5.75
N LEU A 235 -2.51 -13.59 6.06
CA LEU A 235 -2.96 -13.00 7.32
C LEU A 235 -4.49 -12.95 7.42
N ARG A 236 -5.20 -12.68 6.32
CA ARG A 236 -6.67 -12.73 6.29
C ARG A 236 -7.21 -14.14 6.50
N GLU A 237 -6.63 -15.12 5.83
CA GLU A 237 -6.99 -16.54 6.03
C GLU A 237 -6.76 -16.96 7.47
N ALA A 238 -5.62 -16.61 8.06
CA ALA A 238 -5.32 -16.92 9.46
C ALA A 238 -6.29 -16.27 10.46
N LEU A 239 -6.93 -15.16 10.09
CA LEU A 239 -7.92 -14.47 10.92
C LEU A 239 -9.37 -14.87 10.61
N GLN A 240 -9.61 -15.74 9.63
CA GLN A 240 -10.98 -16.22 9.33
C GLN A 240 -11.55 -17.04 10.49
N GLY A 241 -12.83 -16.80 10.77
CA GLY A 241 -13.56 -17.49 11.84
C GLY A 241 -13.21 -17.03 13.26
N ILE A 242 -12.21 -16.16 13.44
CA ILE A 242 -11.83 -15.62 14.75
C ILE A 242 -12.60 -14.33 15.01
N VAL A 243 -13.18 -14.21 16.22
CA VAL A 243 -13.85 -12.99 16.67
C VAL A 243 -13.05 -12.28 17.76
N ALA A 244 -13.41 -11.01 18.02
CA ALA A 244 -12.77 -10.17 19.03
C ALA A 244 -12.65 -10.85 20.40
N ARG A 245 -13.70 -11.53 20.83
CA ARG A 245 -13.80 -12.24 22.11
C ARG A 245 -12.73 -13.33 22.29
N ASP A 246 -12.30 -13.97 21.19
CA ASP A 246 -11.34 -15.09 21.23
C ASP A 246 -9.91 -14.63 21.46
N ILE A 247 -9.62 -13.37 21.07
CA ILE A 247 -8.26 -12.84 21.03
C ILE A 247 -8.00 -11.62 21.91
N MET A 248 -9.06 -11.06 22.50
CA MET A 248 -8.92 -9.92 23.41
C MET A 248 -8.17 -10.30 24.68
N ALA A 249 -7.31 -9.43 25.15
CA ALA A 249 -6.79 -9.50 26.49
C ALA A 249 -7.91 -9.12 27.47
N ARG A 250 -8.32 -10.06 28.31
CA ARG A 250 -9.40 -9.85 29.32
C ARG A 250 -8.91 -9.07 30.52
N GLU A 251 -7.63 -9.28 30.90
CA GLU A 251 -6.97 -8.51 31.93
C GLU A 251 -6.47 -7.19 31.33
N CYS A 252 -7.22 -6.12 31.57
CA CYS A 252 -6.87 -4.79 31.13
C CYS A 252 -6.16 -4.09 32.30
N PRO A 253 -4.85 -3.80 32.19
CA PRO A 253 -4.18 -3.02 33.21
C PRO A 253 -4.87 -1.65 33.30
N SER A 254 -5.41 -1.34 34.48
CA SER A 254 -6.13 -0.10 34.73
C SER A 254 -5.30 0.87 35.56
N THR A 255 -5.58 2.15 35.38
CA THR A 255 -4.97 3.25 36.11
C THR A 255 -6.01 4.34 36.33
N THR A 256 -5.72 5.28 37.21
CA THR A 256 -6.59 6.43 37.46
C THR A 256 -6.09 7.67 36.74
N PRO A 257 -6.98 8.63 36.40
CA PRO A 257 -6.60 9.83 35.67
C PRO A 257 -5.64 10.76 36.45
N GLU A 258 -5.63 10.68 37.80
CA GLU A 258 -4.80 11.53 38.65
C GLU A 258 -3.34 11.06 38.74
N LEU A 259 -3.07 9.80 38.39
CA LEU A 259 -1.72 9.27 38.45
C LEU A 259 -0.77 10.05 37.51
N THR A 260 0.45 10.35 37.97
CA THR A 260 1.43 11.04 37.11
C THR A 260 2.08 10.09 36.11
N LEU A 261 2.51 10.65 34.98
CA LEU A 261 3.23 9.86 33.95
C LEU A 261 4.49 9.21 34.53
N GLY A 262 5.20 9.91 35.42
CA GLY A 262 6.40 9.38 36.06
C GLY A 262 6.13 8.13 36.90
N GLN A 263 5.04 8.10 37.64
CA GLN A 263 4.57 6.94 38.40
C GLN A 263 4.15 5.81 37.46
N LEU A 264 3.30 6.08 36.46
CA LEU A 264 2.85 5.08 35.49
C LEU A 264 4.03 4.40 34.79
N VAL A 265 5.05 5.15 34.40
CA VAL A 265 6.24 4.60 33.73
C VAL A 265 7.04 3.73 34.67
N ARG A 266 7.36 4.20 35.89
CA ARG A 266 8.20 3.46 36.83
C ARG A 266 7.50 2.23 37.38
N ASP A 267 6.26 2.38 37.82
CA ASP A 267 5.58 1.39 38.66
C ASP A 267 4.78 0.39 37.81
N CYS A 268 4.40 0.78 36.59
CA CYS A 268 3.59 -0.06 35.73
C CYS A 268 4.33 -0.48 34.44
N ILE A 269 4.78 0.48 33.61
CA ILE A 269 5.31 0.14 32.26
C ILE A 269 6.62 -0.63 32.35
N LEU A 270 7.58 -0.16 33.16
CA LEU A 270 8.89 -0.80 33.29
C LEU A 270 8.81 -2.16 34.00
N VAL A 271 7.81 -2.35 34.85
CA VAL A 271 7.62 -3.61 35.60
C VAL A 271 6.88 -4.64 34.77
N THR A 272 5.78 -4.23 34.08
CA THR A 272 4.89 -5.16 33.39
C THR A 272 5.19 -5.30 31.88
N GLY A 273 5.93 -4.35 31.28
CA GLY A 273 6.16 -4.25 29.84
C GLY A 273 4.91 -3.90 29.03
N GLN A 274 3.81 -3.56 29.69
CA GLN A 274 2.56 -3.20 29.03
C GLN A 274 2.68 -1.86 28.29
N ARG A 275 2.03 -1.76 27.13
CA ARG A 275 2.12 -0.59 26.25
C ARG A 275 0.89 0.29 26.27
N TYR A 276 -0.14 -0.09 26.98
CA TYR A 276 -1.41 0.61 27.12
C TYR A 276 -2.00 0.37 28.50
N PHE A 277 -2.79 1.32 28.98
CA PHE A 277 -3.51 1.25 30.24
C PHE A 277 -4.88 1.84 30.05
N VAL A 278 -5.90 1.16 30.58
CA VAL A 278 -7.27 1.67 30.66
C VAL A 278 -7.30 2.70 31.79
N VAL A 279 -7.78 3.90 31.48
CA VAL A 279 -8.01 4.93 32.49
C VAL A 279 -9.46 4.81 32.92
N ALA A 280 -9.65 4.48 34.20
CA ALA A 280 -11.00 4.30 34.76
C ALA A 280 -11.10 4.95 36.13
N GLU A 281 -12.26 5.55 36.40
CA GLU A 281 -12.62 6.14 37.68
C GLU A 281 -13.94 5.56 38.15
N GLY A 282 -13.98 5.04 39.36
CA GLY A 282 -15.18 4.40 39.90
C GLY A 282 -15.73 3.22 39.07
N GLY A 283 -14.88 2.55 38.29
CA GLY A 283 -15.28 1.45 37.40
C GLY A 283 -15.80 1.91 36.03
N LYS A 284 -15.86 3.20 35.78
CA LYS A 284 -16.28 3.77 34.50
C LYS A 284 -15.05 4.06 33.62
N LEU A 285 -15.13 3.71 32.35
CA LEU A 285 -14.09 4.03 31.38
C LEU A 285 -14.04 5.53 31.12
N GLU A 286 -12.91 6.17 31.45
CA GLU A 286 -12.64 7.58 31.13
C GLU A 286 -11.78 7.72 29.86
N GLY A 287 -10.90 6.75 29.59
CA GLY A 287 -10.06 6.79 28.40
C GLY A 287 -9.01 5.67 28.33
N ILE A 288 -8.05 5.82 27.41
CA ILE A 288 -6.88 4.96 27.30
C ILE A 288 -5.63 5.83 27.14
N VAL A 289 -4.55 5.47 27.85
CA VAL A 289 -3.22 6.03 27.67
C VAL A 289 -2.28 4.98 27.08
N THR A 290 -1.50 5.38 26.09
CA THR A 290 -0.56 4.49 25.39
C THR A 290 0.88 5.01 25.52
N THR A 291 1.85 4.14 25.26
CA THR A 291 3.28 4.56 25.21
C THR A 291 3.54 5.60 24.10
N ARG A 292 2.65 5.70 23.09
CA ARG A 292 2.72 6.73 22.05
C ARG A 292 2.37 8.10 22.61
N ASP A 293 1.38 8.17 23.48
CA ASP A 293 0.94 9.43 24.11
C ASP A 293 1.98 9.94 25.08
N ILE A 294 2.55 9.02 25.88
CA ILE A 294 3.63 9.33 26.81
C ILE A 294 4.87 9.88 26.09
N LYS A 295 5.24 9.33 24.92
CA LYS A 295 6.38 9.79 24.12
C LYS A 295 6.23 11.23 23.60
N ARG A 296 5.03 11.77 23.56
CA ARG A 296 4.76 13.16 23.14
C ARG A 296 5.10 14.16 24.25
N VAL A 297 5.17 13.69 25.50
CA VAL A 297 5.47 14.53 26.65
C VAL A 297 6.97 14.50 26.96
N PRO A 298 7.65 15.67 27.04
CA PRO A 298 9.07 15.71 27.43
C PRO A 298 9.29 15.10 28.81
N LYS A 299 10.37 14.33 28.98
CA LYS A 299 10.67 13.60 30.23
C LYS A 299 10.69 14.49 31.47
N LYS A 300 11.11 15.76 31.34
CA LYS A 300 11.15 16.74 32.45
C LYS A 300 9.75 17.02 33.05
N ARG A 301 8.69 16.81 32.27
CA ARG A 301 7.31 17.06 32.68
C ARG A 301 6.58 15.81 33.20
N TRP A 302 7.18 14.64 33.18
CA TRP A 302 6.50 13.40 33.54
C TRP A 302 5.99 13.36 34.99
N ASN A 303 6.70 14.01 35.91
CA ASN A 303 6.31 14.04 37.33
C ASN A 303 5.21 15.10 37.62
N SER A 304 4.96 16.01 36.69
CA SER A 304 3.93 17.08 36.84
C SER A 304 2.73 16.89 35.93
N THR A 305 2.79 15.99 34.93
CA THR A 305 1.68 15.76 33.99
C THR A 305 0.89 14.54 34.45
N GLN A 306 -0.42 14.71 34.62
CA GLN A 306 -1.35 13.63 34.96
C GLN A 306 -1.77 12.84 33.70
N ILE A 307 -2.18 11.59 33.89
CA ILE A 307 -2.63 10.71 32.82
C ILE A 307 -3.88 11.29 32.14
N GLY A 308 -4.79 11.87 32.91
CA GLY A 308 -6.01 12.51 32.40
C GLY A 308 -5.77 13.62 31.38
N GLU A 309 -4.62 14.31 31.44
CA GLU A 309 -4.26 15.38 30.49
C GLU A 309 -3.86 14.86 29.10
N ILE A 310 -3.39 13.61 28.99
CA ILE A 310 -2.82 13.07 27.75
C ILE A 310 -3.53 11.83 27.22
N MET A 311 -4.42 11.23 28.03
CA MET A 311 -5.21 10.07 27.58
C MET A 311 -6.05 10.43 26.37
N THR A 312 -6.37 9.41 25.57
CA THR A 312 -7.45 9.53 24.58
C THR A 312 -8.78 9.30 25.31
N PRO A 313 -9.67 10.32 25.37
CA PRO A 313 -10.95 10.22 26.07
C PRO A 313 -11.83 9.11 25.51
N ALA A 314 -12.70 8.52 26.35
CA ALA A 314 -13.62 7.44 25.93
C ALA A 314 -14.51 7.85 24.75
N SER A 315 -14.91 9.13 24.66
CA SER A 315 -15.71 9.67 23.55
C SER A 315 -15.00 9.66 22.19
N GLU A 316 -13.68 9.68 22.19
CA GLU A 316 -12.86 9.66 20.96
C GLU A 316 -12.35 8.24 20.62
N LEU A 317 -12.50 7.29 21.54
CA LEU A 317 -12.04 5.93 21.32
C LEU A 317 -12.87 5.22 20.24
N LYS A 318 -12.19 4.56 19.34
CA LYS A 318 -12.81 3.57 18.47
C LYS A 318 -12.87 2.23 19.18
N THR A 319 -14.06 1.69 19.24
CA THR A 319 -14.36 0.45 19.99
C THR A 319 -14.74 -0.69 19.06
N ALA A 320 -14.55 -1.91 19.50
CA ALA A 320 -14.93 -3.12 18.83
C ALA A 320 -16.10 -3.81 19.58
N HIS A 321 -16.89 -4.59 18.87
CA HIS A 321 -17.87 -5.48 19.47
C HIS A 321 -17.28 -6.89 19.66
N ALA A 322 -17.71 -7.61 20.71
CA ALA A 322 -17.19 -8.94 21.04
C ALA A 322 -17.27 -9.95 19.88
N GLN A 323 -18.29 -9.86 19.04
CA GLN A 323 -18.52 -10.74 17.88
C GLN A 323 -17.94 -10.18 16.56
N GLN A 324 -17.23 -9.06 16.59
CA GLN A 324 -16.61 -8.50 15.39
C GLN A 324 -15.45 -9.38 14.92
N SER A 325 -15.34 -9.64 13.61
CA SER A 325 -14.29 -10.50 13.07
C SER A 325 -12.90 -9.87 13.22
N ALA A 326 -11.91 -10.69 13.55
CA ALA A 326 -10.51 -10.26 13.72
C ALA A 326 -9.93 -9.62 12.46
N ALA A 327 -10.30 -10.11 11.28
CA ALA A 327 -9.90 -9.53 10.00
C ALA A 327 -10.44 -8.10 9.81
N SER A 328 -11.73 -7.87 10.13
CA SER A 328 -12.34 -6.54 10.07
C SER A 328 -11.73 -5.58 11.09
N LEU A 329 -11.38 -6.07 12.28
CA LEU A 329 -10.71 -5.29 13.31
C LEU A 329 -9.32 -4.85 12.86
N LEU A 330 -8.53 -5.74 12.28
CA LEU A 330 -7.21 -5.41 11.76
C LEU A 330 -7.30 -4.33 10.68
N GLU A 331 -8.25 -4.46 9.74
CA GLU A 331 -8.48 -3.46 8.69
C GLU A 331 -8.86 -2.10 9.28
N GLN A 332 -9.77 -2.08 10.25
CA GLN A 332 -10.19 -0.87 10.94
C GLN A 332 -9.04 -0.21 11.71
N MET A 333 -8.21 -0.99 12.41
CA MET A 333 -7.03 -0.51 13.13
C MET A 333 -5.97 0.07 12.18
N GLU A 334 -5.79 -0.54 10.99
CA GLU A 334 -4.89 -0.03 9.96
C GLU A 334 -5.40 1.27 9.33
N GLU A 335 -6.70 1.36 9.02
CA GLU A 335 -7.30 2.57 8.47
C GLU A 335 -7.17 3.78 9.39
N LEU A 336 -7.46 3.57 10.66
CA LEU A 336 -7.46 4.61 11.68
C LEU A 336 -6.06 4.87 12.26
N ASN A 337 -5.07 4.03 11.90
CA ASN A 337 -3.70 4.05 12.42
C ASN A 337 -3.67 4.00 13.97
N ILE A 338 -4.50 3.11 14.54
CA ILE A 338 -4.56 2.84 15.97
C ILE A 338 -3.95 1.47 16.28
N ASP A 339 -3.31 1.37 17.43
CA ASP A 339 -2.59 0.17 17.83
C ASP A 339 -3.36 -0.66 18.86
N GLN A 340 -4.37 -0.06 19.53
CA GLN A 340 -5.23 -0.71 20.52
C GLN A 340 -6.68 -0.29 20.31
N MET A 341 -7.60 -1.25 20.56
CA MET A 341 -9.03 -1.04 20.46
C MET A 341 -9.74 -1.75 21.62
N PRO A 342 -10.49 -1.02 22.48
CA PRO A 342 -11.30 -1.64 23.52
C PRO A 342 -12.45 -2.41 22.91
N VAL A 343 -12.75 -3.57 23.50
CA VAL A 343 -13.90 -4.40 23.16
C VAL A 343 -15.02 -4.12 24.15
N LEU A 344 -16.16 -3.72 23.62
CA LEU A 344 -17.35 -3.43 24.42
C LEU A 344 -18.38 -4.53 24.31
N GLU A 345 -19.04 -4.81 25.42
CA GLU A 345 -20.26 -5.59 25.51
C GLU A 345 -21.21 -4.90 26.48
N GLN A 346 -22.41 -4.54 26.03
CA GLN A 346 -23.39 -3.77 26.82
C GLN A 346 -22.80 -2.51 27.47
N ASP A 347 -22.05 -1.72 26.68
CA ASP A 347 -21.36 -0.49 27.09
C ASP A 347 -20.26 -0.66 28.17
N LYS A 348 -19.90 -1.90 28.49
CA LYS A 348 -18.77 -2.19 29.38
C LYS A 348 -17.57 -2.69 28.61
N VAL A 349 -16.38 -2.25 28.99
CA VAL A 349 -15.12 -2.78 28.44
C VAL A 349 -14.89 -4.18 29.01
N ILE A 350 -14.92 -5.18 28.13
CA ILE A 350 -14.69 -6.60 28.49
C ILE A 350 -13.28 -7.06 28.13
N GLY A 351 -12.53 -6.27 27.38
CA GLY A 351 -11.17 -6.57 26.98
C GLY A 351 -10.58 -5.51 26.05
N ILE A 352 -9.32 -5.70 25.68
CA ILE A 352 -8.63 -4.87 24.69
C ILE A 352 -7.98 -5.77 23.64
N ILE A 353 -8.05 -5.34 22.38
CA ILE A 353 -7.31 -5.95 21.28
C ILE A 353 -6.16 -5.05 20.91
N ALA A 354 -4.94 -5.61 20.88
CA ALA A 354 -3.78 -4.95 20.37
C ALA A 354 -3.46 -5.45 18.95
N ARG A 355 -3.07 -4.53 18.07
CA ARG A 355 -2.76 -4.84 16.66
C ARG A 355 -1.63 -5.87 16.52
N ASP A 356 -0.63 -5.82 17.40
CA ASP A 356 0.47 -6.78 17.41
C ASP A 356 0.02 -8.20 17.81
N THR A 357 -1.04 -8.34 18.58
CA THR A 357 -1.66 -9.64 18.87
C THR A 357 -2.27 -10.26 17.62
N LEU A 358 -3.01 -9.47 16.82
CA LEU A 358 -3.57 -9.91 15.55
C LEU A 358 -2.48 -10.37 14.56
N ILE A 359 -1.37 -9.63 14.48
CA ILE A 359 -0.24 -9.97 13.60
C ILE A 359 0.54 -11.20 14.10
N ARG A 360 0.64 -11.40 15.41
CA ARG A 360 1.33 -12.58 15.99
C ARG A 360 0.53 -13.87 15.83
N LEU A 361 -0.78 -13.81 15.83
CA LEU A 361 -1.65 -14.96 15.59
C LEU A 361 -1.31 -15.71 14.29
N ASP A 362 -1.02 -14.97 13.21
CA ASP A 362 -0.59 -15.54 11.93
C ASP A 362 0.68 -16.39 12.10
N LYS A 363 1.68 -15.87 12.82
CA LYS A 363 2.93 -16.59 13.07
C LYS A 363 2.72 -17.83 13.91
N THR A 364 1.94 -17.72 14.98
CA THR A 364 1.68 -18.85 15.90
C THR A 364 0.91 -19.96 15.19
N ARG A 365 -0.09 -19.62 14.35
CA ARG A 365 -0.81 -20.63 13.56
C ARG A 365 0.09 -21.31 12.53
N ALA A 366 0.92 -20.53 11.83
CA ALA A 366 1.89 -21.09 10.90
C ALA A 366 2.90 -22.04 11.59
N GLU A 367 3.32 -21.72 12.82
CA GLU A 367 4.23 -22.59 13.63
C GLU A 367 3.51 -23.88 14.11
N LEU A 368 2.20 -23.81 14.34
CA LEU A 368 1.39 -24.95 14.79
C LEU A 368 0.83 -25.80 13.63
N GLY A 369 1.04 -25.37 12.37
CA GLY A 369 0.54 -26.06 11.19
C GLY A 369 -0.98 -26.04 11.04
N MET A 370 -1.63 -25.00 11.57
CA MET A 370 -3.10 -24.82 11.59
C MET A 370 -3.54 -23.83 10.50
#